data_22952a67ae67ccbd35e16621346d8598
#
_entry.id   22952a67ae67ccbd35e16621346d8598
#
_cell.length_a   1.000
_cell.length_b   1.000
_cell.length_c   1.000
_cell.angle_alpha   90.00
_cell.angle_beta   90.00
_cell.angle_gamma   90.00
#
_symmetry.space_group_name_H-M   'P 1'
#
loop_
_entity.id
_entity.type
_entity.pdbx_description
1 polymer ?
#
loop_
_entity_poly.entity_id
_entity_poly.type
_entity_poly.pdbx_seq_one_letter_code
_entity_poly.pdbx_strand_id
1 'polypeptide(L)'
;MKAKKKATGFEDMAIIPPFLSIQECISAPDFENLPSSPFSQKGITMRRSTIVFCVALFLAVANASVLGIDFGTQFMKIAIVRPGSPFEIVTDLSSKRKTPAAVIFGDSTRIYGFDALTLGARKPKNVFMRMSRLLGQGPNSDVAAEFKELKFPYEFKLTDRNTWAVKFPAGTGFDDIDYLTAEEVNAMILDYARNMGVLFDNGQKIVDCVVTVPSYFTQHERQAILDAASLVGLNVLSLIDETTAAALQYTVNKEFINKTHRVMFYDMGAGSIQVSIAEFHTLIDKKTKLPKRYFDVLSKAWDENIGGAYLSQVLADKFMEDFVAQHGLDPRGNAKVEYRLRALGEKLKEMLSVNDKLPVNEGTLFEERDLATTASRQFILDNSEPITSRLVAPALKALEDAHLTIVGATAPCHA
;
A
#
# COMPACT_ATOMS: atom_id res chain seq x y z
N MET A 1 -29.82 -1.11 46.11
CA MET A 1 -28.34 -1.21 45.90
C MET A 1 -28.04 -0.90 44.47
N LYS A 2 -27.52 0.31 44.19
CA LYS A 2 -27.18 0.80 42.85
C LYS A 2 -25.71 0.47 42.56
N ALA A 3 -25.44 -0.47 41.67
CA ALA A 3 -24.09 -0.73 41.18
C ALA A 3 -23.72 0.38 40.13
N LYS A 4 -22.87 1.30 40.53
CA LYS A 4 -22.22 2.25 39.58
C LYS A 4 -21.19 1.45 38.76
N LYS A 5 -21.49 1.20 37.46
CA LYS A 5 -20.46 0.85 36.49
C LYS A 5 -19.58 2.08 36.28
N LYS A 6 -18.30 2.00 36.62
CA LYS A 6 -17.30 2.98 36.23
C LYS A 6 -17.11 2.89 34.72
N ALA A 7 -17.56 3.91 34.01
CA ALA A 7 -17.15 4.14 32.63
C ALA A 7 -15.68 4.60 32.66
N THR A 8 -14.77 3.79 32.14
CA THR A 8 -13.40 4.20 31.87
C THR A 8 -13.42 5.05 30.60
N GLY A 9 -13.18 6.35 30.74
CA GLY A 9 -13.19 7.31 29.66
C GLY A 9 -12.05 7.06 28.65
N PHE A 10 -12.38 7.23 27.39
CA PHE A 10 -11.45 7.48 26.32
C PHE A 10 -11.06 8.97 26.36
N GLU A 11 -9.99 9.30 27.00
CA GLU A 11 -9.29 10.56 26.77
C GLU A 11 -8.23 10.26 25.69
N ASP A 12 -8.29 10.94 24.54
CA ASP A 12 -7.39 10.86 23.39
C ASP A 12 -7.58 9.66 22.42
N MET A 13 -8.60 9.72 21.57
CA MET A 13 -8.64 8.90 20.35
C MET A 13 -8.14 9.75 19.18
N ALA A 14 -6.93 9.45 18.69
CA ALA A 14 -6.38 10.07 17.49
C ALA A 14 -6.73 9.23 16.26
N ILE A 15 -7.37 9.83 15.25
CA ILE A 15 -7.51 9.27 13.92
C ILE A 15 -6.29 9.74 13.13
N ILE A 16 -5.43 8.81 12.71
CA ILE A 16 -4.20 9.12 11.99
C ILE A 16 -4.39 8.76 10.53
N PRO A 17 -4.18 9.70 9.59
CA PRO A 17 -4.22 9.41 8.17
C PRO A 17 -3.03 8.52 7.73
N PRO A 18 -3.15 7.78 6.59
CA PRO A 18 -2.23 6.72 6.18
C PRO A 18 -0.87 7.18 5.65
N PHE A 19 -0.31 8.28 6.15
CA PHE A 19 0.97 8.83 5.68
C PHE A 19 2.09 8.76 6.72
N LEU A 20 2.19 7.65 7.45
CA LEU A 20 3.34 7.45 8.33
C LEU A 20 4.13 6.22 7.89
N SER A 21 5.37 6.49 7.54
CA SER A 21 6.35 5.55 6.98
C SER A 21 6.71 4.42 7.93
N ILE A 22 7.10 3.29 7.36
CA ILE A 22 7.70 2.11 8.02
C ILE A 22 9.06 2.54 8.61
N GLN A 23 9.08 3.13 9.79
CA GLN A 23 10.31 3.74 10.28
C GLN A 23 11.11 2.98 11.32
N GLU A 24 10.59 2.05 12.07
CA GLU A 24 11.37 1.45 13.17
C GLU A 24 11.03 -0.02 13.50
N CYS A 25 10.94 -0.89 12.51
CA CYS A 25 10.90 -2.32 12.80
C CYS A 25 12.29 -2.95 13.04
N ILE A 26 13.38 -2.19 12.89
CA ILE A 26 14.74 -2.73 12.99
C ILE A 26 15.59 -1.81 13.86
N SER A 27 15.42 -1.85 15.17
CA SER A 27 16.50 -1.52 16.09
C SER A 27 17.30 -2.79 16.37
N ALA A 28 18.54 -2.83 15.89
CA ALA A 28 19.46 -3.88 16.23
C ALA A 28 19.66 -3.94 17.75
N PRO A 29 19.74 -5.13 18.36
CA PRO A 29 20.13 -5.23 19.77
C PRO A 29 21.58 -4.79 19.92
N ASP A 30 21.83 -3.91 20.91
CA ASP A 30 23.17 -3.52 21.33
C ASP A 30 23.99 -4.76 21.69
N PHE A 31 25.03 -5.04 20.92
CA PHE A 31 26.05 -6.03 21.20
C PHE A 31 27.14 -5.44 22.11
N GLU A 32 26.78 -5.00 23.29
CA GLU A 32 27.77 -4.77 24.37
C GLU A 32 27.32 -5.54 25.62
N ASN A 33 28.20 -6.44 26.06
CA ASN A 33 28.20 -7.26 27.26
C ASN A 33 27.74 -8.71 27.12
N LEU A 34 28.59 -9.54 26.53
CA LEU A 34 28.62 -10.98 26.82
C LEU A 34 29.58 -11.23 28.01
N PRO A 35 29.15 -12.01 29.03
CA PRO A 35 30.03 -12.36 30.14
C PRO A 35 31.13 -13.32 29.67
N SER A 36 32.39 -13.01 30.05
CA SER A 36 33.54 -13.86 29.84
C SER A 36 33.38 -15.20 30.52
N SER A 37 33.21 -16.28 29.74
CA SER A 37 33.39 -17.65 30.24
C SER A 37 34.85 -18.10 29.99
N PRO A 38 35.45 -18.88 30.90
CA PRO A 38 36.82 -19.30 30.77
C PRO A 38 36.89 -20.51 29.82
N PHE A 39 37.18 -20.28 28.55
CA PHE A 39 37.58 -21.34 27.63
C PHE A 39 39.10 -21.44 27.59
N SER A 40 39.60 -22.65 27.94
CA SER A 40 40.97 -23.11 27.88
C SER A 40 41.61 -22.79 26.51
N GLN A 41 42.74 -22.11 26.52
CA GLN A 41 43.63 -21.88 25.37
C GLN A 41 44.17 -23.19 24.82
N LYS A 42 43.54 -23.72 23.74
CA LYS A 42 44.24 -24.50 22.74
C LYS A 42 44.30 -23.64 21.48
N GLY A 43 45.49 -23.18 21.15
CA GLY A 43 45.76 -22.29 20.02
C GLY A 43 45.38 -22.94 18.69
N ILE A 44 44.27 -22.51 18.12
CA ILE A 44 43.91 -22.79 16.72
C ILE A 44 44.61 -21.73 15.88
N THR A 45 45.74 -22.11 15.27
CA THR A 45 46.40 -21.29 14.24
C THR A 45 45.55 -21.29 12.98
N MET A 46 44.58 -20.39 12.90
CA MET A 46 43.84 -20.14 11.66
C MET A 46 44.80 -19.56 10.61
N ARG A 47 44.83 -20.17 9.41
CA ARG A 47 45.59 -19.65 8.27
C ARG A 47 45.12 -18.23 7.97
N ARG A 48 46.07 -17.30 7.67
CA ARG A 48 45.76 -15.89 7.34
C ARG A 48 44.64 -15.76 6.30
N SER A 49 44.56 -16.68 5.33
CA SER A 49 43.50 -16.74 4.33
C SER A 49 42.10 -17.01 4.92
N THR A 50 41.98 -17.83 5.99
CA THR A 50 40.73 -18.12 6.66
C THR A 50 40.24 -16.91 7.45
N ILE A 51 41.18 -16.16 8.09
CA ILE A 51 40.80 -14.92 8.80
C ILE A 51 40.32 -13.87 7.80
N VAL A 52 41.04 -13.68 6.67
CA VAL A 52 40.64 -12.74 5.62
C VAL A 52 39.27 -13.13 5.03
N PHE A 53 39.01 -14.42 4.81
CA PHE A 53 37.73 -14.91 4.32
C PHE A 53 36.62 -14.69 5.34
N CYS A 54 36.85 -14.96 6.63
CA CYS A 54 35.86 -14.70 7.68
C CYS A 54 35.58 -13.19 7.85
N VAL A 55 36.61 -12.36 7.78
CA VAL A 55 36.48 -10.89 7.85
C VAL A 55 35.75 -10.37 6.62
N ALA A 56 36.07 -10.86 5.41
CA ALA A 56 35.37 -10.49 4.19
C ALA A 56 33.91 -10.94 4.21
N LEU A 57 33.62 -12.14 4.74
CA LEU A 57 32.26 -12.65 4.92
C LEU A 57 31.49 -11.80 5.96
N PHE A 58 32.15 -11.44 7.07
CA PHE A 58 31.56 -10.58 8.10
C PHE A 58 31.26 -9.17 7.58
N LEU A 59 32.18 -8.60 6.77
CA LEU A 59 32.00 -7.29 6.13
C LEU A 59 30.89 -7.33 5.05
N ALA A 60 30.73 -8.47 4.36
CA ALA A 60 29.65 -8.64 3.37
C ALA A 60 28.27 -8.75 4.03
N VAL A 61 28.18 -9.38 5.20
CA VAL A 61 26.93 -9.49 5.97
C VAL A 61 26.60 -8.16 6.67
N ALA A 62 27.61 -7.36 7.02
CA ALA A 62 27.43 -6.09 7.73
C ALA A 62 26.85 -4.94 6.87
N ASN A 63 26.70 -5.13 5.55
CA ASN A 63 26.25 -4.08 4.63
C ASN A 63 24.94 -4.44 3.88
N ALA A 64 24.16 -5.38 4.38
CA ALA A 64 22.90 -5.75 3.74
C ALA A 64 21.82 -4.70 4.05
N SER A 65 21.41 -3.96 3.03
CA SER A 65 20.25 -3.07 3.10
C SER A 65 18.95 -3.88 3.02
N VAL A 66 17.94 -3.46 3.76
CA VAL A 66 16.60 -4.06 3.76
C VAL A 66 15.59 -3.05 3.25
N LEU A 67 14.69 -3.47 2.38
CA LEU A 67 13.58 -2.62 1.93
C LEU A 67 12.33 -2.86 2.78
N GLY A 68 11.68 -1.77 3.16
CA GLY A 68 10.27 -1.78 3.57
C GLY A 68 9.43 -1.34 2.38
N ILE A 69 8.51 -2.19 1.93
CA ILE A 69 7.64 -1.92 0.79
C ILE A 69 6.20 -1.85 1.27
N ASP A 70 5.65 -0.65 1.28
CA ASP A 70 4.20 -0.43 1.40
C ASP A 70 3.57 -0.68 0.02
N PHE A 71 2.98 -1.87 -0.15
CA PHE A 71 2.51 -2.38 -1.42
C PHE A 71 1.01 -2.11 -1.61
N GLY A 72 0.65 -0.83 -1.74
CA GLY A 72 -0.75 -0.40 -1.87
C GLY A 72 -1.35 -0.69 -3.26
N THR A 73 -2.68 -0.66 -3.31
CA THR A 73 -3.46 -0.97 -4.52
C THR A 73 -3.16 -0.03 -5.70
N GLN A 74 -2.91 1.25 -5.45
CA GLN A 74 -2.68 2.25 -6.50
C GLN A 74 -1.25 2.78 -6.48
N PHE A 75 -0.70 3.00 -5.30
CA PHE A 75 0.66 3.50 -5.11
C PHE A 75 1.42 2.61 -4.16
N MET A 76 2.70 2.44 -4.42
CA MET A 76 3.65 1.89 -3.47
C MET A 76 4.53 3.00 -2.90
N LYS A 77 5.03 2.79 -1.67
CA LYS A 77 6.06 3.61 -1.04
C LYS A 77 7.16 2.68 -0.56
N ILE A 78 8.39 3.13 -0.65
CA ILE A 78 9.55 2.29 -0.38
C ILE A 78 10.41 3.02 0.64
N ALA A 79 10.79 2.32 1.68
CA ALA A 79 11.80 2.75 2.63
C ALA A 79 13.02 1.83 2.55
N ILE A 80 14.19 2.37 2.84
CA ILE A 80 15.42 1.60 2.94
C ILE A 80 16.03 1.76 4.32
N VAL A 81 16.45 0.65 4.90
CA VAL A 81 17.20 0.60 6.15
C VAL A 81 18.58 0.08 5.85
N ARG A 82 19.60 0.84 6.26
CA ARG A 82 21.01 0.48 6.14
C ARG A 82 21.62 0.31 7.52
N PRO A 83 22.57 -0.61 7.70
CA PRO A 83 23.29 -0.72 8.95
C PRO A 83 23.94 0.61 9.35
N GLY A 84 23.69 1.07 10.57
CA GLY A 84 24.27 2.30 11.11
C GLY A 84 23.73 3.62 10.55
N SER A 85 22.68 3.57 9.74
CA SER A 85 22.01 4.77 9.20
C SER A 85 20.53 4.79 9.59
N PRO A 86 19.92 5.97 9.77
CA PRO A 86 18.48 6.09 9.87
C PRO A 86 17.83 5.52 8.60
N PHE A 87 16.58 5.04 8.71
CA PHE A 87 15.83 4.67 7.53
C PHE A 87 15.57 5.92 6.66
N GLU A 88 15.48 5.71 5.36
CA GLU A 88 15.21 6.75 4.39
C GLU A 88 14.08 6.33 3.45
N ILE A 89 13.30 7.30 2.99
CA ILE A 89 12.27 7.05 1.97
C ILE A 89 12.93 7.10 0.60
N VAL A 90 12.79 6.01 -0.14
CA VAL A 90 13.23 5.93 -1.54
C VAL A 90 12.27 6.76 -2.39
N THR A 91 12.84 7.68 -3.16
CA THR A 91 12.07 8.50 -4.11
C THR A 91 12.25 7.98 -5.53
N ASP A 92 11.28 8.26 -6.40
CA ASP A 92 11.43 8.02 -7.83
C ASP A 92 12.37 9.07 -8.48
N LEU A 93 12.61 8.92 -9.77
CA LEU A 93 13.47 9.84 -10.53
C LEU A 93 12.94 11.29 -10.57
N SER A 94 11.67 11.49 -10.23
CA SER A 94 11.03 12.82 -10.09
C SER A 94 10.98 13.29 -8.64
N SER A 95 11.73 12.67 -7.73
CA SER A 95 11.78 12.97 -6.29
C SER A 95 10.45 12.80 -5.57
N LYS A 96 9.54 11.97 -6.11
CA LYS A 96 8.26 11.67 -5.47
C LYS A 96 8.41 10.49 -4.51
N ARG A 97 7.77 10.58 -3.36
CA ARG A 97 7.80 9.55 -2.29
C ARG A 97 6.78 8.42 -2.49
N LYS A 98 5.80 8.61 -3.37
CA LYS A 98 4.82 7.60 -3.76
C LYS A 98 4.98 7.31 -5.25
N THR A 99 4.98 6.03 -5.63
CA THR A 99 5.16 5.57 -7.01
C THR A 99 3.96 4.72 -7.41
N PRO A 100 3.33 4.97 -8.57
CA PRO A 100 2.23 4.15 -9.04
C PRO A 100 2.61 2.66 -9.15
N ALA A 101 1.79 1.78 -8.59
CA ALA A 101 1.89 0.33 -8.77
C ALA A 101 1.32 -0.03 -10.16
N ALA A 102 2.05 0.34 -11.20
CA ALA A 102 1.63 0.20 -12.59
C ALA A 102 2.79 -0.20 -13.49
N VAL A 103 2.48 -1.04 -14.49
CA VAL A 103 3.38 -1.42 -15.57
C VAL A 103 2.66 -1.35 -16.90
N ILE A 104 3.31 -0.85 -17.94
CA ILE A 104 2.82 -0.84 -19.31
C ILE A 104 3.78 -1.61 -20.21
N PHE A 105 3.21 -2.34 -21.17
CA PHE A 105 3.95 -3.11 -22.17
C PHE A 105 3.84 -2.46 -23.55
N GLY A 106 4.96 -2.37 -24.24
CA GLY A 106 5.02 -1.87 -25.62
C GLY A 106 6.42 -1.92 -26.18
N ASP A 107 6.51 -2.16 -27.49
CA ASP A 107 7.77 -2.16 -28.23
C ASP A 107 8.86 -3.04 -27.57
N SER A 108 8.48 -4.24 -27.14
CA SER A 108 9.32 -5.23 -26.41
C SER A 108 9.92 -4.68 -25.11
N THR A 109 9.32 -3.64 -24.53
CA THR A 109 9.77 -3.00 -23.29
C THR A 109 8.69 -3.00 -22.23
N ARG A 110 9.13 -2.81 -20.97
CA ARG A 110 8.28 -2.61 -19.81
C ARG A 110 8.62 -1.25 -19.20
N ILE A 111 7.59 -0.44 -18.97
CA ILE A 111 7.74 0.88 -18.36
C ILE A 111 6.85 0.91 -17.13
N TYR A 112 7.30 1.56 -16.05
CA TYR A 112 6.68 1.50 -14.74
C TYR A 112 6.29 2.88 -14.20
N GLY A 113 5.49 2.89 -13.15
CA GLY A 113 5.22 4.09 -12.37
C GLY A 113 4.47 5.17 -13.13
N PHE A 114 4.87 6.42 -12.97
CA PHE A 114 4.20 7.56 -13.61
C PHE A 114 4.32 7.57 -15.13
N ASP A 115 5.41 7.05 -15.68
CA ASP A 115 5.58 6.94 -17.13
C ASP A 115 4.61 5.91 -17.70
N ALA A 116 4.37 4.81 -16.99
CA ALA A 116 3.34 3.83 -17.36
C ALA A 116 1.94 4.46 -17.40
N LEU A 117 1.60 5.29 -16.40
CA LEU A 117 0.31 6.01 -16.40
C LEU A 117 0.18 6.99 -17.54
N THR A 118 1.25 7.73 -17.84
CA THR A 118 1.26 8.71 -18.93
C THR A 118 1.06 8.05 -20.30
N LEU A 119 1.74 6.94 -20.55
CA LEU A 119 1.60 6.18 -21.79
C LEU A 119 0.27 5.43 -21.86
N GLY A 120 -0.29 5.03 -20.70
CA GLY A 120 -1.58 4.38 -20.58
C GLY A 120 -2.72 5.21 -21.19
N ALA A 121 -2.64 6.53 -21.17
CA ALA A 121 -3.61 7.40 -21.84
C ALA A 121 -3.73 7.15 -23.36
N ARG A 122 -2.65 6.67 -23.98
CA ARG A 122 -2.62 6.32 -25.42
C ARG A 122 -2.90 4.85 -25.69
N LYS A 123 -2.44 3.96 -24.78
CA LYS A 123 -2.54 2.49 -24.90
C LYS A 123 -3.15 1.89 -23.62
N PRO A 124 -4.42 2.18 -23.27
CA PRO A 124 -5.02 1.82 -21.98
C PRO A 124 -5.16 0.30 -21.77
N LYS A 125 -5.20 -0.49 -22.82
CA LYS A 125 -5.23 -1.97 -22.73
C LYS A 125 -3.85 -2.58 -22.41
N ASN A 126 -2.78 -1.80 -22.58
CA ASN A 126 -1.41 -2.26 -22.36
C ASN A 126 -0.88 -1.93 -20.97
N VAL A 127 -1.56 -1.06 -20.20
CA VAL A 127 -1.17 -0.70 -18.85
C VAL A 127 -1.93 -1.54 -17.83
N PHE A 128 -1.20 -2.17 -16.91
CA PHE A 128 -1.75 -2.94 -15.80
C PHE A 128 -1.62 -2.16 -14.50
N MET A 129 -2.74 -1.95 -13.84
CA MET A 129 -2.90 -1.18 -12.60
C MET A 129 -3.77 -1.98 -11.63
N ARG A 130 -3.59 -1.78 -10.33
CA ARG A 130 -4.37 -2.42 -9.26
C ARG A 130 -4.24 -3.95 -9.22
N MET A 131 -3.19 -4.51 -9.80
CA MET A 131 -3.02 -5.97 -9.93
C MET A 131 -2.83 -6.68 -8.58
N SER A 132 -2.45 -5.96 -7.51
CA SER A 132 -2.43 -6.50 -6.15
C SER A 132 -3.81 -7.01 -5.68
N ARG A 133 -4.91 -6.47 -6.24
CA ARG A 133 -6.28 -6.92 -5.97
C ARG A 133 -6.59 -8.32 -6.50
N LEU A 134 -5.84 -8.79 -7.48
CA LEU A 134 -6.02 -10.13 -8.09
C LEU A 134 -5.22 -11.23 -7.38
N LEU A 135 -4.25 -10.88 -6.52
CA LEU A 135 -3.39 -11.85 -5.84
C LEU A 135 -4.21 -12.87 -5.06
N GLY A 136 -4.05 -14.15 -5.35
CA GLY A 136 -4.73 -15.25 -4.68
C GLY A 136 -6.25 -15.31 -4.90
N GLN A 137 -6.82 -14.40 -5.69
CA GLN A 137 -8.26 -14.32 -5.92
C GLN A 137 -8.71 -15.30 -6.98
N GLY A 138 -9.88 -15.89 -6.74
CA GLY A 138 -10.50 -16.89 -7.61
C GLY A 138 -11.95 -16.51 -8.03
N PRO A 139 -12.69 -17.43 -8.64
CA PRO A 139 -14.01 -17.16 -9.22
C PRO A 139 -15.08 -16.78 -8.20
N ASN A 140 -14.87 -17.07 -6.92
CA ASN A 140 -15.80 -16.72 -5.85
C ASN A 140 -15.61 -15.29 -5.31
N SER A 141 -14.64 -14.54 -5.83
CA SER A 141 -14.39 -13.16 -5.45
C SER A 141 -15.03 -12.18 -6.44
N ASP A 142 -15.44 -11.02 -5.95
CA ASP A 142 -16.03 -9.96 -6.77
C ASP A 142 -14.99 -9.11 -7.51
N VAL A 143 -13.70 -9.47 -7.44
CA VAL A 143 -12.62 -8.65 -7.99
C VAL A 143 -12.76 -8.38 -9.48
N ALA A 144 -13.19 -9.34 -10.28
CA ALA A 144 -13.42 -9.13 -11.71
C ALA A 144 -14.57 -8.14 -11.97
N ALA A 145 -15.61 -8.15 -11.12
CA ALA A 145 -16.71 -7.19 -11.16
C ALA A 145 -16.22 -5.78 -10.75
N GLU A 146 -15.37 -5.68 -9.72
CA GLU A 146 -14.73 -4.41 -9.32
C GLU A 146 -13.99 -3.74 -10.49
N PHE A 147 -13.16 -4.49 -11.22
CA PHE A 147 -12.45 -3.94 -12.38
C PHE A 147 -13.41 -3.45 -13.48
N LYS A 148 -14.52 -4.14 -13.69
CA LYS A 148 -15.54 -3.74 -14.65
C LYS A 148 -16.30 -2.49 -14.18
N GLU A 149 -16.64 -2.40 -12.91
CA GLU A 149 -17.28 -1.23 -12.29
C GLU A 149 -16.41 0.01 -12.44
N LEU A 150 -15.11 -0.11 -12.17
CA LEU A 150 -14.11 0.94 -12.30
C LEU A 150 -13.65 1.16 -13.76
N LYS A 151 -14.35 0.56 -14.75
CA LYS A 151 -14.12 0.73 -16.21
C LYS A 151 -12.68 0.40 -16.65
N PHE A 152 -12.04 -0.60 -16.05
CA PHE A 152 -10.78 -1.12 -16.55
C PHE A 152 -11.00 -2.01 -17.78
N PRO A 153 -10.20 -1.87 -18.86
CA PRO A 153 -10.40 -2.60 -20.10
C PRO A 153 -9.75 -4.00 -20.09
N TYR A 154 -9.77 -4.70 -18.95
CA TYR A 154 -9.12 -5.99 -18.81
C TYR A 154 -10.07 -7.16 -19.10
N GLU A 155 -9.52 -8.17 -19.75
CA GLU A 155 -10.16 -9.47 -19.94
C GLU A 155 -9.47 -10.48 -19.01
N PHE A 156 -10.25 -11.25 -18.27
CA PHE A 156 -9.75 -12.22 -17.30
C PHE A 156 -10.08 -13.65 -17.73
N LYS A 157 -9.21 -14.59 -17.33
CA LYS A 157 -9.53 -16.03 -17.34
C LYS A 157 -9.04 -16.67 -16.04
N LEU A 158 -9.60 -17.84 -15.73
CA LEU A 158 -9.10 -18.68 -14.66
C LEU A 158 -7.88 -19.48 -15.11
N THR A 159 -6.89 -19.56 -14.25
CA THR A 159 -5.74 -20.47 -14.40
C THR A 159 -6.12 -21.89 -13.95
N ASP A 160 -5.25 -22.86 -14.20
CA ASP A 160 -5.39 -24.23 -13.69
C ASP A 160 -5.39 -24.29 -12.15
N ARG A 161 -4.84 -23.27 -11.50
CA ARG A 161 -4.88 -23.09 -10.04
C ARG A 161 -6.17 -22.45 -9.53
N ASN A 162 -7.13 -22.22 -10.43
CA ASN A 162 -8.40 -21.56 -10.13
C ASN A 162 -8.24 -20.13 -9.58
N THR A 163 -7.21 -19.39 -10.01
CA THR A 163 -6.95 -17.98 -9.74
C THR A 163 -7.10 -17.15 -11.01
N TRP A 164 -7.33 -15.85 -10.87
CA TRP A 164 -7.48 -14.96 -12.01
C TRP A 164 -6.15 -14.66 -12.69
N ALA A 165 -6.13 -14.74 -14.03
CA ALA A 165 -5.10 -14.20 -14.91
C ALA A 165 -5.71 -13.13 -15.81
N VAL A 166 -4.91 -12.14 -16.19
CA VAL A 166 -5.29 -11.05 -17.07
C VAL A 166 -4.74 -11.29 -18.47
N LYS A 167 -5.57 -11.02 -19.49
CA LYS A 167 -5.18 -11.16 -20.89
C LYS A 167 -4.03 -10.21 -21.23
N PHE A 168 -3.01 -10.75 -21.88
CA PHE A 168 -1.89 -9.95 -22.34
C PHE A 168 -2.24 -9.25 -23.67
N PRO A 169 -1.89 -7.97 -23.82
CA PRO A 169 -2.23 -7.21 -25.03
C PRO A 169 -1.34 -7.63 -26.22
N ALA A 170 -1.97 -7.87 -27.36
CA ALA A 170 -1.25 -8.18 -28.60
C ALA A 170 -0.45 -6.96 -29.13
N GLY A 171 0.58 -7.24 -29.94
CA GLY A 171 1.38 -6.20 -30.60
C GLY A 171 2.28 -5.41 -29.64
N THR A 172 2.69 -6.03 -28.55
CA THR A 172 3.63 -5.45 -27.57
C THR A 172 5.07 -5.89 -27.80
N GLY A 173 5.29 -6.82 -28.74
CA GLY A 173 6.59 -7.45 -28.96
C GLY A 173 6.89 -8.63 -28.01
N PHE A 174 5.87 -9.14 -27.30
CA PHE A 174 5.90 -10.32 -26.45
C PHE A 174 4.82 -11.29 -26.93
N ASP A 175 4.95 -11.74 -28.18
CA ASP A 175 3.85 -12.42 -28.90
C ASP A 175 3.58 -13.84 -28.41
N ASP A 176 4.48 -14.42 -27.60
CA ASP A 176 4.34 -15.76 -27.00
C ASP A 176 3.50 -15.75 -25.70
N ILE A 177 3.05 -14.58 -25.24
CA ILE A 177 2.32 -14.42 -23.99
C ILE A 177 0.85 -14.11 -24.28
N ASP A 178 -0.05 -15.04 -23.89
CA ASP A 178 -1.49 -14.80 -23.99
C ASP A 178 -2.10 -14.17 -22.75
N TYR A 179 -1.62 -14.59 -21.57
CA TYR A 179 -2.12 -14.15 -20.26
C TYR A 179 -0.97 -14.05 -19.26
N LEU A 180 -1.11 -13.14 -18.31
CA LEU A 180 -0.25 -13.03 -17.15
C LEU A 180 -1.05 -13.34 -15.89
N THR A 181 -0.46 -14.11 -14.97
CA THR A 181 -1.00 -14.31 -13.63
C THR A 181 -0.86 -13.04 -12.79
N ALA A 182 -1.63 -12.92 -11.73
CA ALA A 182 -1.50 -11.82 -10.81
C ALA A 182 -0.11 -11.75 -10.20
N GLU A 183 0.48 -12.93 -9.87
CA GLU A 183 1.81 -13.03 -9.30
C GLU A 183 2.88 -12.52 -10.25
N GLU A 184 2.81 -12.84 -11.55
CA GLU A 184 3.78 -12.36 -12.54
C GLU A 184 3.76 -10.85 -12.72
N VAL A 185 2.57 -10.22 -12.78
CA VAL A 185 2.49 -8.76 -12.89
C VAL A 185 2.97 -8.08 -11.60
N ASN A 186 2.58 -8.59 -10.44
CA ASN A 186 3.03 -8.02 -9.17
C ASN A 186 4.52 -8.27 -8.90
N ALA A 187 5.09 -9.39 -9.40
CA ALA A 187 6.52 -9.64 -9.38
C ALA A 187 7.31 -8.55 -10.12
N MET A 188 6.83 -8.13 -11.30
CA MET A 188 7.46 -7.05 -12.06
C MET A 188 7.42 -5.72 -11.31
N ILE A 189 6.32 -5.42 -10.61
CA ILE A 189 6.17 -4.19 -9.81
C ILE A 189 7.08 -4.26 -8.57
N LEU A 190 7.20 -5.41 -7.92
CA LEU A 190 8.13 -5.62 -6.80
C LEU A 190 9.59 -5.52 -7.25
N ASP A 191 9.93 -6.04 -8.44
CA ASP A 191 11.26 -5.88 -9.03
C ASP A 191 11.59 -4.41 -9.31
N TYR A 192 10.61 -3.66 -9.81
CA TYR A 192 10.76 -2.23 -9.99
C TYR A 192 11.00 -1.51 -8.66
N ALA A 193 10.27 -1.87 -7.59
CA ALA A 193 10.49 -1.34 -6.24
C ALA A 193 11.92 -1.65 -5.74
N ARG A 194 12.40 -2.89 -5.94
CA ARG A 194 13.78 -3.28 -5.62
C ARG A 194 14.79 -2.44 -6.38
N ASN A 195 14.61 -2.28 -7.70
CA ASN A 195 15.52 -1.53 -8.55
C ASN A 195 15.58 -0.05 -8.17
N MET A 196 14.47 0.55 -7.75
CA MET A 196 14.46 1.91 -7.15
C MET A 196 15.34 1.96 -5.90
N GLY A 197 15.19 0.97 -4.99
CA GLY A 197 16.02 0.87 -3.80
C GLY A 197 17.50 0.70 -4.12
N VAL A 198 17.84 -0.17 -5.08
CA VAL A 198 19.21 -0.38 -5.56
C VAL A 198 19.82 0.91 -6.11
N LEU A 199 19.08 1.64 -6.94
CA LEU A 199 19.55 2.93 -7.48
C LEU A 199 19.76 3.96 -6.37
N PHE A 200 18.84 4.02 -5.42
CA PHE A 200 18.93 4.91 -4.26
C PHE A 200 20.12 4.57 -3.34
N ASP A 201 20.48 3.29 -3.26
CA ASP A 201 21.63 2.78 -2.47
C ASP A 201 22.91 2.67 -3.29
N ASN A 202 23.11 3.55 -4.27
CA ASN A 202 24.31 3.62 -5.10
C ASN A 202 24.69 2.29 -5.78
N GLY A 203 23.69 1.49 -6.17
CA GLY A 203 23.89 0.23 -6.88
C GLY A 203 24.16 -0.98 -5.97
N GLN A 204 24.02 -0.83 -4.64
CA GLN A 204 24.16 -1.96 -3.72
C GLN A 204 23.06 -3.00 -3.96
N LYS A 205 23.44 -4.28 -3.99
CA LYS A 205 22.48 -5.37 -4.17
C LYS A 205 21.55 -5.48 -2.96
N ILE A 206 20.26 -5.43 -3.20
CA ILE A 206 19.23 -5.61 -2.19
C ILE A 206 18.44 -6.87 -2.50
N VAL A 207 18.28 -7.74 -1.51
CA VAL A 207 17.56 -9.01 -1.61
C VAL A 207 16.45 -9.09 -0.58
N ASP A 208 16.69 -8.58 0.62
CA ASP A 208 15.78 -8.69 1.76
C ASP A 208 14.76 -7.56 1.78
N CYS A 209 13.51 -7.90 2.08
CA CYS A 209 12.46 -6.91 2.25
C CYS A 209 11.42 -7.33 3.29
N VAL A 210 10.68 -6.33 3.77
CA VAL A 210 9.40 -6.47 4.50
C VAL A 210 8.33 -5.85 3.63
N VAL A 211 7.20 -6.54 3.45
CA VAL A 211 6.10 -6.06 2.59
C VAL A 211 4.84 -5.91 3.42
N THR A 212 4.13 -4.78 3.25
CA THR A 212 2.82 -4.62 3.85
C THR A 212 1.76 -5.38 3.06
N VAL A 213 0.76 -5.88 3.77
CA VAL A 213 -0.41 -6.53 3.19
C VAL A 213 -1.67 -6.05 3.89
N PRO A 214 -2.82 -6.02 3.21
CA PRO A 214 -4.09 -5.75 3.85
C PRO A 214 -4.39 -6.74 4.98
N SER A 215 -5.02 -6.26 6.06
CA SER A 215 -5.38 -7.10 7.22
C SER A 215 -6.33 -8.24 6.87
N TYR A 216 -7.13 -8.09 5.81
CA TYR A 216 -8.09 -9.08 5.34
C TYR A 216 -7.47 -10.16 4.44
N PHE A 217 -6.21 -10.02 4.02
CA PHE A 217 -5.56 -11.05 3.21
C PHE A 217 -5.55 -12.39 3.93
N THR A 218 -6.16 -13.39 3.29
CA THR A 218 -6.10 -14.79 3.70
C THR A 218 -4.73 -15.39 3.41
N GLN A 219 -4.55 -16.66 3.74
CA GLN A 219 -3.30 -17.36 3.44
C GLN A 219 -3.04 -17.50 1.93
N HIS A 220 -4.08 -17.53 1.10
CA HIS A 220 -3.93 -17.61 -0.36
C HIS A 220 -3.31 -16.32 -0.93
N GLU A 221 -3.83 -15.17 -0.52
CA GLU A 221 -3.31 -13.88 -0.97
C GLU A 221 -1.90 -13.61 -0.40
N ARG A 222 -1.67 -13.98 0.87
CA ARG A 222 -0.34 -13.88 1.49
C ARG A 222 0.68 -14.76 0.79
N GLN A 223 0.31 -15.99 0.40
CA GLN A 223 1.20 -16.86 -0.37
C GLN A 223 1.45 -16.30 -1.78
N ALA A 224 0.43 -15.78 -2.45
CA ALA A 224 0.56 -15.19 -3.78
C ALA A 224 1.55 -14.01 -3.82
N ILE A 225 1.59 -13.14 -2.79
CA ILE A 225 2.59 -12.07 -2.72
C ILE A 225 4.00 -12.61 -2.45
N LEU A 226 4.14 -13.69 -1.64
CA LEU A 226 5.42 -14.35 -1.43
C LEU A 226 5.92 -15.01 -2.72
N ASP A 227 5.03 -15.65 -3.47
CA ASP A 227 5.35 -16.24 -4.77
C ASP A 227 5.80 -15.17 -5.77
N ALA A 228 5.07 -14.04 -5.84
CA ALA A 228 5.44 -12.89 -6.66
C ALA A 228 6.85 -12.35 -6.31
N ALA A 229 7.16 -12.20 -5.04
CA ALA A 229 8.47 -11.77 -4.58
C ALA A 229 9.57 -12.78 -4.94
N SER A 230 9.27 -14.08 -4.78
CA SER A 230 10.19 -15.17 -5.10
C SER A 230 10.55 -15.23 -6.60
N LEU A 231 9.59 -14.94 -7.50
CA LEU A 231 9.81 -14.89 -8.94
C LEU A 231 10.93 -13.92 -9.35
N VAL A 232 11.15 -12.88 -8.56
CA VAL A 232 12.18 -11.86 -8.82
C VAL A 232 13.35 -11.93 -7.86
N GLY A 233 13.43 -12.97 -7.05
CA GLY A 233 14.54 -13.21 -6.12
C GLY A 233 14.57 -12.26 -4.93
N LEU A 234 13.43 -11.69 -4.53
CA LEU A 234 13.26 -10.99 -3.27
C LEU A 234 13.01 -11.99 -2.14
N ASN A 235 13.73 -11.84 -1.05
CA ASN A 235 13.54 -12.60 0.19
C ASN A 235 12.66 -11.77 1.14
N VAL A 236 11.42 -12.17 1.29
CA VAL A 236 10.47 -11.51 2.20
C VAL A 236 10.71 -11.99 3.61
N LEU A 237 11.35 -11.17 4.44
CA LEU A 237 11.62 -11.46 5.84
C LEU A 237 10.33 -11.53 6.67
N SER A 238 9.34 -10.69 6.32
CA SER A 238 8.05 -10.68 6.98
C SER A 238 6.99 -10.02 6.11
N LEU A 239 5.76 -10.50 6.22
CA LEU A 239 4.55 -9.76 5.83
C LEU A 239 3.98 -9.10 7.07
N ILE A 240 3.63 -7.82 6.96
CA ILE A 240 3.04 -7.04 8.05
C ILE A 240 1.72 -6.43 7.59
N ASP A 241 0.70 -6.45 8.44
CA ASP A 241 -0.56 -5.78 8.12
C ASP A 241 -0.37 -4.26 8.08
N GLU A 242 -1.00 -3.57 7.10
CA GLU A 242 -0.88 -2.12 6.89
C GLU A 242 -1.18 -1.32 8.16
N THR A 243 -2.29 -1.60 8.86
CA THR A 243 -2.63 -0.92 10.11
C THR A 243 -1.70 -1.27 11.28
N THR A 244 -1.10 -2.47 11.27
CA THR A 244 -0.08 -2.86 12.27
C THR A 244 1.22 -2.10 12.04
N ALA A 245 1.62 -1.89 10.78
CA ALA A 245 2.77 -1.06 10.43
C ALA A 245 2.58 0.40 10.87
N ALA A 246 1.36 0.95 10.68
CA ALA A 246 1.01 2.27 11.18
C ALA A 246 1.08 2.36 12.72
N ALA A 247 0.61 1.31 13.42
CA ALA A 247 0.70 1.24 14.88
C ALA A 247 2.15 1.18 15.38
N LEU A 248 3.02 0.42 14.70
CA LEU A 248 4.45 0.40 15.01
C LEU A 248 5.07 1.80 14.90
N GLN A 249 4.82 2.49 13.79
CA GLN A 249 5.30 3.86 13.59
C GLN A 249 4.82 4.83 14.68
N TYR A 250 3.59 4.65 15.14
CA TYR A 250 3.03 5.49 16.20
C TYR A 250 3.78 5.36 17.52
N THR A 251 4.42 4.21 17.81
CA THR A 251 5.19 3.99 19.06
C THR A 251 6.54 4.71 19.10
N VAL A 252 7.11 5.03 17.93
CA VAL A 252 8.52 5.42 17.77
C VAL A 252 8.91 6.58 18.71
N ASN A 253 8.13 7.64 18.75
CA ASN A 253 8.46 8.85 19.49
C ASN A 253 7.53 9.10 20.68
N LYS A 254 6.85 8.05 21.17
CA LYS A 254 5.87 8.20 22.26
C LYS A 254 6.16 7.26 23.40
N GLU A 255 5.97 7.75 24.63
CA GLU A 255 6.04 6.98 25.85
C GLU A 255 4.65 6.92 26.50
N PHE A 256 4.22 5.71 26.89
CA PHE A 256 2.90 5.45 27.47
C PHE A 256 3.06 4.97 28.91
N ILE A 257 3.87 5.70 29.72
CA ILE A 257 4.18 5.32 31.10
C ILE A 257 2.95 5.59 31.98
N ASN A 258 2.57 4.57 32.76
CA ASN A 258 1.47 4.60 33.75
C ASN A 258 0.06 4.94 33.19
N LYS A 259 -0.13 4.88 31.87
CA LYS A 259 -1.45 5.03 31.24
C LYS A 259 -1.61 4.00 30.14
N THR A 260 -2.78 3.38 30.08
CA THR A 260 -3.23 2.67 28.88
C THR A 260 -3.64 3.69 27.83
N HIS A 261 -3.06 3.59 26.65
CA HIS A 261 -3.37 4.48 25.54
C HIS A 261 -3.92 3.65 24.37
N ARG A 262 -5.16 3.93 23.98
CA ARG A 262 -5.83 3.25 22.88
C ARG A 262 -5.95 4.18 21.69
N VAL A 263 -5.62 3.64 20.52
CA VAL A 263 -5.66 4.39 19.25
C VAL A 263 -6.41 3.57 18.22
N MET A 264 -7.30 4.21 17.50
CA MET A 264 -7.90 3.67 16.30
C MET A 264 -7.08 4.14 15.10
N PHE A 265 -6.60 3.19 14.31
CA PHE A 265 -6.00 3.43 12.99
C PHE A 265 -7.08 3.18 11.95
N TYR A 266 -7.46 4.25 11.25
CA TYR A 266 -8.43 4.21 10.18
C TYR A 266 -7.70 4.51 8.87
N ASP A 267 -7.54 3.48 8.05
CA ASP A 267 -6.84 3.54 6.77
C ASP A 267 -7.83 3.39 5.61
N MET A 268 -8.05 4.48 4.88
CA MET A 268 -8.84 4.47 3.66
C MET A 268 -7.89 4.57 2.46
N GLY A 269 -7.59 3.43 1.86
CA GLY A 269 -6.79 3.33 0.65
C GLY A 269 -7.58 3.60 -0.64
N ALA A 270 -6.97 3.24 -1.77
CA ALA A 270 -7.62 3.36 -3.07
C ALA A 270 -8.70 2.31 -3.31
N GLY A 271 -8.58 1.12 -2.72
CA GLY A 271 -9.49 -0.02 -2.97
C GLY A 271 -10.20 -0.57 -1.75
N SER A 272 -9.77 -0.23 -0.54
CA SER A 272 -10.32 -0.76 0.70
C SER A 272 -10.25 0.24 1.84
N ILE A 273 -11.02 -0.03 2.89
CA ILE A 273 -10.89 0.59 4.20
C ILE A 273 -10.48 -0.48 5.20
N GLN A 274 -9.50 -0.18 6.03
CA GLN A 274 -9.06 -1.04 7.11
C GLN A 274 -9.01 -0.24 8.40
N VAL A 275 -9.53 -0.82 9.47
CA VAL A 275 -9.54 -0.21 10.79
C VAL A 275 -8.94 -1.18 11.78
N SER A 276 -8.05 -0.71 12.64
CA SER A 276 -7.61 -1.46 13.82
C SER A 276 -7.63 -0.59 15.05
N ILE A 277 -7.85 -1.22 16.20
CA ILE A 277 -7.72 -0.58 17.51
C ILE A 277 -6.54 -1.23 18.21
N ALA A 278 -5.56 -0.44 18.58
CA ALA A 278 -4.38 -0.88 19.31
C ALA A 278 -4.30 -0.22 20.68
N GLU A 279 -3.90 -1.02 21.67
CA GLU A 279 -3.63 -0.58 23.04
C GLU A 279 -2.13 -0.56 23.29
N PHE A 280 -1.59 0.61 23.64
CA PHE A 280 -0.17 0.85 23.79
C PHE A 280 0.25 0.85 25.26
N HIS A 281 1.42 0.26 25.52
CA HIS A 281 1.98 0.08 26.85
C HIS A 281 3.49 0.39 26.85
N THR A 282 3.97 0.89 27.96
CA THR A 282 5.41 0.99 28.24
C THR A 282 5.72 0.28 29.55
N LEU A 283 6.53 -0.76 29.49
CA LEU A 283 7.06 -1.45 30.65
C LEU A 283 8.52 -1.12 30.84
N ILE A 284 8.95 -0.99 32.11
CA ILE A 284 10.36 -0.90 32.42
C ILE A 284 10.95 -2.31 32.47
N ASP A 285 11.85 -2.63 31.55
CA ASP A 285 12.56 -3.90 31.56
C ASP A 285 13.30 -4.11 32.88
N LYS A 286 13.07 -5.24 33.54
CA LYS A 286 13.61 -5.49 34.89
C LYS A 286 15.13 -5.62 34.91
N LYS A 287 15.75 -6.06 33.81
CA LYS A 287 17.21 -6.27 33.68
C LYS A 287 17.93 -5.00 33.25
N THR A 288 17.47 -4.39 32.16
CA THR A 288 18.12 -3.22 31.54
C THR A 288 17.72 -1.90 32.18
N LYS A 289 16.58 -1.87 32.92
CA LYS A 289 15.92 -0.65 33.45
C LYS A 289 15.49 0.35 32.38
N LEU A 290 15.51 -0.05 31.10
CA LEU A 290 15.09 0.78 29.98
C LEU A 290 13.59 0.61 29.72
N PRO A 291 12.90 1.65 29.21
CA PRO A 291 11.51 1.54 28.82
C PRO A 291 11.40 0.66 27.55
N LYS A 292 10.59 -0.38 27.64
CA LYS A 292 10.24 -1.24 26.51
C LYS A 292 8.80 -0.96 26.10
N ARG A 293 8.60 -0.50 24.88
CA ARG A 293 7.31 -0.19 24.29
C ARG A 293 6.75 -1.42 23.59
N TYR A 294 5.47 -1.65 23.70
CA TYR A 294 4.73 -2.68 22.96
C TYR A 294 3.27 -2.26 22.82
N PHE A 295 2.56 -2.90 21.93
CA PHE A 295 1.13 -2.73 21.79
C PHE A 295 0.44 -4.05 21.46
N ASP A 296 -0.83 -4.12 21.81
CA ASP A 296 -1.71 -5.22 21.51
C ASP A 296 -2.79 -4.72 20.54
N VAL A 297 -3.02 -5.44 19.45
CA VAL A 297 -4.13 -5.16 18.53
C VAL A 297 -5.38 -5.79 19.11
N LEU A 298 -6.32 -4.95 19.58
CA LEU A 298 -7.55 -5.40 20.24
C LEU A 298 -8.59 -5.89 19.24
N SER A 299 -8.69 -5.21 18.08
CA SER A 299 -9.65 -5.58 17.04
C SER A 299 -9.18 -5.10 15.68
N LYS A 300 -9.75 -5.71 14.62
CA LYS A 300 -9.60 -5.30 13.22
C LYS A 300 -10.94 -5.42 12.52
N ALA A 301 -11.23 -4.48 11.64
CA ALA A 301 -12.37 -4.54 10.75
C ALA A 301 -12.03 -3.87 9.42
N TRP A 302 -12.76 -4.20 8.36
CA TRP A 302 -12.47 -3.71 7.02
C TRP A 302 -13.70 -3.72 6.12
N ASP A 303 -13.57 -3.01 5.01
CA ASP A 303 -14.42 -3.14 3.84
C ASP A 303 -13.51 -3.18 2.60
N GLU A 304 -13.52 -4.30 1.90
CA GLU A 304 -12.58 -4.58 0.80
C GLU A 304 -12.94 -3.87 -0.50
N ASN A 305 -14.20 -3.48 -0.66
CA ASN A 305 -14.75 -2.98 -1.92
C ASN A 305 -15.21 -1.53 -1.81
N ILE A 306 -14.41 -0.70 -1.10
CA ILE A 306 -14.66 0.72 -0.99
C ILE A 306 -13.34 1.47 -0.77
N GLY A 307 -13.18 2.59 -1.44
CA GLY A 307 -11.96 3.39 -1.31
C GLY A 307 -11.95 4.59 -2.23
N GLY A 308 -10.82 5.30 -2.27
CA GLY A 308 -10.68 6.53 -3.02
C GLY A 308 -10.91 6.41 -4.53
N ALA A 309 -10.70 5.22 -5.11
CA ALA A 309 -10.93 5.00 -6.54
C ALA A 309 -12.42 5.09 -6.93
N TYR A 310 -13.30 4.66 -6.04
CA TYR A 310 -14.75 4.77 -6.28
C TYR A 310 -15.21 6.23 -6.29
N LEU A 311 -14.67 7.07 -5.40
CA LEU A 311 -14.94 8.52 -5.43
C LEU A 311 -14.41 9.17 -6.71
N SER A 312 -13.28 8.72 -7.22
CA SER A 312 -12.76 9.18 -8.51
C SER A 312 -13.66 8.76 -9.67
N GLN A 313 -14.26 7.56 -9.58
CA GLN A 313 -15.18 7.05 -10.61
C GLN A 313 -16.48 7.85 -10.64
N VAL A 314 -17.00 8.31 -9.50
CA VAL A 314 -18.17 9.22 -9.44
C VAL A 314 -17.96 10.48 -10.29
N LEU A 315 -16.75 11.06 -10.24
CA LEU A 315 -16.39 12.20 -11.10
C LEU A 315 -16.23 11.79 -12.57
N ALA A 316 -15.60 10.65 -12.83
CA ALA A 316 -15.42 10.15 -14.19
C ALA A 316 -16.76 9.88 -14.89
N ASP A 317 -17.72 9.29 -14.19
CA ASP A 317 -19.07 9.02 -14.70
C ASP A 317 -19.82 10.33 -14.98
N LYS A 318 -19.71 11.33 -14.08
CA LYS A 318 -20.23 12.68 -14.34
C LYS A 318 -19.65 13.29 -15.61
N PHE A 319 -18.35 13.22 -15.79
CA PHE A 319 -17.70 13.79 -16.98
C PHE A 319 -18.12 13.08 -18.28
N MET A 320 -18.34 11.78 -18.19
CA MET A 320 -18.92 11.00 -19.29
C MET A 320 -20.34 11.48 -19.65
N GLU A 321 -21.20 11.67 -18.65
CA GLU A 321 -22.56 12.17 -18.84
C GLU A 321 -22.57 13.60 -19.40
N ASP A 322 -21.72 14.47 -18.86
CA ASP A 322 -21.61 15.85 -19.35
C ASP A 322 -21.18 15.89 -20.82
N PHE A 323 -20.22 15.03 -21.22
CA PHE A 323 -19.77 14.93 -22.60
C PHE A 323 -20.92 14.46 -23.52
N VAL A 324 -21.65 13.44 -23.13
CA VAL A 324 -22.82 12.94 -23.89
C VAL A 324 -23.88 14.04 -24.04
N ALA A 325 -24.16 14.76 -22.96
CA ALA A 325 -25.14 15.86 -22.97
C ALA A 325 -24.71 17.03 -23.88
N GLN A 326 -23.41 17.34 -23.93
CA GLN A 326 -22.87 18.45 -24.75
C GLN A 326 -22.87 18.12 -26.23
N HIS A 327 -22.60 16.88 -26.61
CA HIS A 327 -22.29 16.54 -28.00
C HIS A 327 -23.27 15.54 -28.63
N GLY A 328 -24.10 14.86 -27.85
CA GLY A 328 -24.97 13.79 -28.34
C GLY A 328 -24.21 12.53 -28.80
N LEU A 329 -22.92 12.45 -28.49
CA LEU A 329 -22.03 11.33 -28.82
C LEU A 329 -21.79 10.51 -27.55
N ASP A 330 -21.91 9.19 -27.64
CA ASP A 330 -21.70 8.29 -26.48
C ASP A 330 -20.38 7.52 -26.61
N PRO A 331 -19.31 7.91 -25.90
CA PRO A 331 -18.03 7.23 -25.93
C PRO A 331 -17.88 6.09 -24.92
N ARG A 332 -18.94 5.66 -24.23
CA ARG A 332 -18.89 4.54 -23.29
C ARG A 332 -18.38 3.28 -23.97
N GLY A 333 -17.49 2.55 -23.28
CA GLY A 333 -16.78 1.40 -23.86
C GLY A 333 -15.51 1.77 -24.65
N ASN A 334 -15.25 3.07 -24.88
CA ASN A 334 -13.96 3.50 -25.43
C ASN A 334 -12.90 3.55 -24.33
N ALA A 335 -12.01 2.59 -24.34
CA ALA A 335 -10.99 2.44 -23.29
C ALA A 335 -10.10 3.68 -23.10
N LYS A 336 -9.83 4.47 -24.17
CA LYS A 336 -9.04 5.69 -24.05
C LYS A 336 -9.79 6.80 -23.32
N VAL A 337 -11.08 6.97 -23.63
CA VAL A 337 -11.93 7.96 -22.98
C VAL A 337 -12.10 7.58 -21.49
N GLU A 338 -12.46 6.33 -21.21
CA GLU A 338 -12.62 5.85 -19.84
C GLU A 338 -11.34 5.98 -19.01
N TYR A 339 -10.18 5.68 -19.60
CA TYR A 339 -8.90 5.87 -18.94
C TYR A 339 -8.64 7.35 -18.60
N ARG A 340 -8.84 8.24 -19.58
CA ARG A 340 -8.59 9.69 -19.41
C ARG A 340 -9.54 10.30 -18.37
N LEU A 341 -10.84 9.95 -18.42
CA LEU A 341 -11.81 10.46 -17.46
C LEU A 341 -11.55 9.94 -16.03
N ARG A 342 -11.14 8.68 -15.86
CA ARG A 342 -10.74 8.14 -14.56
C ARG A 342 -9.51 8.85 -14.00
N ALA A 343 -8.48 9.08 -14.82
CA ALA A 343 -7.28 9.82 -14.42
C ALA A 343 -7.59 11.28 -14.05
N LEU A 344 -8.51 11.91 -14.79
CA LEU A 344 -9.00 13.25 -14.51
C LEU A 344 -9.80 13.29 -13.20
N GLY A 345 -10.68 12.32 -12.97
CA GLY A 345 -11.43 12.16 -11.72
C GLY A 345 -10.51 12.03 -10.51
N GLU A 346 -9.44 11.22 -10.62
CA GLU A 346 -8.44 11.07 -9.55
C GLU A 346 -7.75 12.39 -9.21
N LYS A 347 -7.25 13.08 -10.24
CA LYS A 347 -6.58 14.38 -10.08
C LYS A 347 -7.50 15.42 -9.45
N LEU A 348 -8.75 15.52 -9.93
CA LEU A 348 -9.69 16.53 -9.47
C LEU A 348 -10.22 16.20 -8.07
N LYS A 349 -10.41 14.95 -7.71
CA LYS A 349 -10.73 14.53 -6.34
C LYS A 349 -9.69 15.06 -5.34
N GLU A 350 -8.39 14.88 -5.62
CA GLU A 350 -7.32 15.42 -4.78
C GLU A 350 -7.41 16.96 -4.68
N MET A 351 -7.61 17.65 -5.79
CA MET A 351 -7.71 19.11 -5.80
C MET A 351 -8.96 19.65 -5.09
N LEU A 352 -10.08 18.93 -5.16
CA LEU A 352 -11.33 19.28 -4.48
C LEU A 352 -11.29 19.09 -2.96
N SER A 353 -10.23 18.46 -2.42
CA SER A 353 -10.03 18.43 -0.96
C SER A 353 -9.76 19.81 -0.37
N VAL A 354 -9.18 20.72 -1.16
CA VAL A 354 -8.88 22.11 -0.77
C VAL A 354 -9.71 23.16 -1.51
N ASN A 355 -10.34 22.80 -2.64
CA ASN A 355 -11.17 23.69 -3.45
C ASN A 355 -12.63 23.22 -3.42
N ASP A 356 -13.58 24.12 -3.49
CA ASP A 356 -15.01 23.77 -3.57
C ASP A 356 -15.44 23.43 -5.00
N LYS A 357 -14.85 24.12 -5.99
CA LYS A 357 -15.23 24.02 -7.39
C LYS A 357 -14.04 24.30 -8.32
N LEU A 358 -13.93 23.54 -9.39
CA LEU A 358 -12.87 23.65 -10.39
C LEU A 358 -13.44 23.59 -11.81
N PRO A 359 -12.97 24.44 -12.74
CA PRO A 359 -13.26 24.27 -14.16
C PRO A 359 -12.56 23.03 -14.70
N VAL A 360 -13.20 22.35 -15.62
CA VAL A 360 -12.71 21.15 -16.30
C VAL A 360 -12.70 21.40 -17.80
N ASN A 361 -11.52 21.34 -18.40
CA ASN A 361 -11.33 21.41 -19.84
C ASN A 361 -10.43 20.25 -20.25
N GLU A 362 -11.00 19.26 -20.93
CA GLU A 362 -10.28 18.10 -21.46
C GLU A 362 -10.36 18.13 -22.98
N GLY A 363 -9.25 18.52 -23.63
CA GLY A 363 -9.18 18.71 -25.08
C GLY A 363 -9.19 17.38 -25.84
N THR A 364 -9.85 17.35 -26.98
CA THR A 364 -9.87 16.22 -27.92
C THR A 364 -10.17 14.89 -27.20
N LEU A 365 -11.27 14.88 -26.43
CA LEU A 365 -11.62 13.72 -25.63
C LEU A 365 -12.10 12.57 -26.53
N PHE A 366 -13.06 12.86 -27.44
CA PHE A 366 -13.61 11.89 -28.38
C PHE A 366 -14.07 12.56 -29.65
N GLU A 367 -13.77 11.98 -30.84
CA GLU A 367 -14.16 12.47 -32.18
C GLU A 367 -13.91 13.99 -32.36
N GLU A 368 -12.69 14.42 -31.99
CA GLU A 368 -12.24 15.82 -32.05
C GLU A 368 -13.10 16.82 -31.24
N ARG A 369 -13.87 16.32 -30.27
CA ARG A 369 -14.65 17.12 -29.33
C ARG A 369 -13.97 17.23 -27.98
N ASP A 370 -14.05 18.40 -27.40
CA ASP A 370 -13.53 18.70 -26.08
C ASP A 370 -14.64 18.52 -25.02
N LEU A 371 -14.24 18.19 -23.80
CA LEU A 371 -15.13 18.27 -22.65
C LEU A 371 -14.88 19.59 -21.90
N ALA A 372 -15.91 20.43 -21.78
CA ALA A 372 -15.87 21.65 -20.97
C ALA A 372 -16.96 21.58 -19.89
N THR A 373 -16.59 21.41 -18.64
CA THR A 373 -17.52 21.27 -17.53
C THR A 373 -16.96 21.80 -16.22
N THR A 374 -17.58 21.43 -15.09
CA THR A 374 -17.12 21.82 -13.76
C THR A 374 -17.17 20.62 -12.83
N ALA A 375 -16.11 20.44 -12.05
CA ALA A 375 -16.08 19.55 -10.90
C ALA A 375 -16.35 20.33 -9.60
N SER A 376 -17.12 19.77 -8.69
CA SER A 376 -17.34 20.37 -7.37
C SER A 376 -17.30 19.32 -6.26
N ARG A 377 -16.84 19.76 -5.08
CA ARG A 377 -16.87 18.94 -3.86
C ARG A 377 -18.30 18.53 -3.51
N GLN A 378 -19.25 19.46 -3.64
CA GLN A 378 -20.65 19.20 -3.36
C GLN A 378 -21.21 18.08 -4.25
N PHE A 379 -20.85 18.05 -5.54
CA PHE A 379 -21.28 16.97 -6.43
C PHE A 379 -20.80 15.59 -5.92
N ILE A 380 -19.56 15.49 -5.46
CA ILE A 380 -19.04 14.23 -4.89
C ILE A 380 -19.88 13.84 -3.67
N LEU A 381 -20.13 14.78 -2.75
CA LEU A 381 -20.90 14.53 -1.53
C LEU A 381 -22.33 14.05 -1.84
N ASP A 382 -22.98 14.69 -2.81
CA ASP A 382 -24.38 14.40 -3.16
C ASP A 382 -24.54 13.06 -3.92
N ASN A 383 -23.47 12.61 -4.63
CA ASN A 383 -23.52 11.43 -5.51
C ASN A 383 -22.66 10.26 -5.02
N SER A 384 -22.10 10.34 -3.82
CA SER A 384 -21.30 9.26 -3.23
C SER A 384 -21.98 8.54 -2.06
N GLU A 385 -23.29 8.68 -1.90
CA GLU A 385 -24.02 8.06 -0.80
C GLU A 385 -23.80 6.55 -0.68
N PRO A 386 -23.81 5.75 -1.76
CA PRO A 386 -23.53 4.30 -1.67
C PRO A 386 -22.13 3.99 -1.12
N ILE A 387 -21.20 4.94 -1.24
CA ILE A 387 -19.84 4.85 -0.71
C ILE A 387 -19.82 5.38 0.72
N THR A 388 -20.32 6.60 0.93
CA THR A 388 -20.20 7.31 2.21
C THR A 388 -20.99 6.66 3.34
N SER A 389 -22.12 6.00 3.04
CA SER A 389 -22.88 5.21 4.03
C SER A 389 -22.09 4.05 4.64
N ARG A 390 -21.11 3.53 3.91
CA ARG A 390 -20.27 2.39 4.31
C ARG A 390 -18.99 2.82 5.05
N LEU A 391 -18.55 4.08 4.95
CA LEU A 391 -17.25 4.52 5.48
C LEU A 391 -17.10 4.30 6.99
N VAL A 392 -18.17 4.48 7.76
CA VAL A 392 -18.12 4.40 9.22
C VAL A 392 -18.27 2.97 9.73
N ALA A 393 -18.85 2.06 8.95
CA ALA A 393 -19.16 0.71 9.37
C ALA A 393 -17.95 -0.07 9.90
N PRO A 394 -16.76 -0.07 9.25
CA PRO A 394 -15.58 -0.76 9.79
C PRO A 394 -15.11 -0.18 11.12
N ALA A 395 -15.21 1.13 11.33
CA ALA A 395 -14.83 1.75 12.60
C ALA A 395 -15.77 1.36 13.73
N LEU A 396 -17.09 1.34 13.49
CA LEU A 396 -18.07 0.87 14.47
C LEU A 396 -17.89 -0.60 14.78
N LYS A 397 -17.63 -1.43 13.78
CA LYS A 397 -17.37 -2.86 13.94
C LYS A 397 -16.10 -3.11 14.77
N ALA A 398 -15.02 -2.37 14.51
CA ALA A 398 -13.80 -2.48 15.30
C ALA A 398 -14.01 -2.10 16.77
N LEU A 399 -14.83 -1.08 17.04
CA LEU A 399 -15.20 -0.69 18.41
C LEU A 399 -16.03 -1.77 19.12
N GLU A 400 -17.02 -2.33 18.42
CA GLU A 400 -17.86 -3.41 18.94
C GLU A 400 -17.00 -4.63 19.32
N ASP A 401 -16.12 -5.08 18.41
CA ASP A 401 -15.26 -6.24 18.61
C ASP A 401 -14.24 -6.04 19.74
N ALA A 402 -13.79 -4.79 19.93
CA ALA A 402 -12.94 -4.41 21.06
C ALA A 402 -13.72 -4.18 22.37
N HIS A 403 -15.05 -4.30 22.36
CA HIS A 403 -15.93 -3.96 23.50
C HIS A 403 -15.76 -2.53 24.00
N LEU A 404 -15.57 -1.59 23.07
CA LEU A 404 -15.33 -0.18 23.34
C LEU A 404 -16.49 0.69 22.83
N THR A 405 -16.68 1.83 23.47
CA THR A 405 -17.65 2.83 23.05
C THR A 405 -16.97 4.17 22.87
N ILE A 406 -17.40 4.97 21.89
CA ILE A 406 -16.92 6.33 21.71
C ILE A 406 -17.54 7.19 22.83
N VAL A 407 -16.74 7.58 23.81
CA VAL A 407 -17.11 8.55 24.84
C VAL A 407 -16.13 9.71 24.75
N GLY A 408 -16.57 10.86 24.23
CA GLY A 408 -15.79 12.09 24.26
C GLY A 408 -14.58 12.13 23.33
N ALA A 409 -14.66 11.54 22.15
CA ALA A 409 -13.59 11.64 21.15
C ALA A 409 -13.47 13.08 20.63
N THR A 410 -12.46 13.79 21.08
CA THR A 410 -11.96 14.98 20.40
C THR A 410 -10.96 14.52 19.35
N ALA A 411 -11.44 14.25 18.13
CA ALA A 411 -10.57 13.91 17.03
C ALA A 411 -9.93 15.18 16.45
N PRO A 412 -8.61 15.32 16.40
CA PRO A 412 -8.01 16.18 15.42
C PRO A 412 -8.11 15.46 14.06
N CYS A 413 -9.07 15.85 13.22
CA CYS A 413 -9.03 15.54 11.79
C CYS A 413 -7.80 16.27 11.20
N HIS A 414 -6.75 15.54 10.92
CA HIS A 414 -5.69 16.02 10.04
C HIS A 414 -5.98 15.43 8.66
N ALA A 415 -6.44 16.26 7.74
CA ALA A 415 -6.63 15.96 6.32
C ALA A 415 -5.29 15.86 5.59
#